data_24e7da2b964436998f16ccce0884a7fb
#
_entry.id   24e7da2b964436998f16ccce0884a7fb
#
_cell.length_a   1.000
_cell.length_b   1.000
_cell.length_c   1.000
_cell.angle_alpha   90.00
_cell.angle_beta   90.00
_cell.angle_gamma   90.00
#
_symmetry.space_group_name_H-M   'P 1'
#
loop_
_entity.id
_entity.type
_entity.pdbx_description
1 polymer ?
#
loop_
_entity_poly.entity_id
_entity_poly.type
_entity_poly.pdbx_seq_one_letter_code
_entity_poly.pdbx_strand_id
1 'polypeptide(L)'
;MLSVKSLTDNLDVAFGTSGVRGLVKDLTPSICFAFVKAFLQVNNSESKRIAIGIDLRPSSLSIAKACIAAINVHDCEVVYCGELPTPALAFYAMSNNMPCIMITGSHIPFSRNGMKFYNTDGEISKLDEVNILNSEVQLPKNLDEIVNYIQIPAINPAALEAYRQRYTELFPLDMLKGKRIGVYEHSSVARDLLKDLMAYFGAEVVSLERTDYFVPIDTEAVSEIDKEKAKNWAKKYQLDAIISTDGDGDRPLISDENGQWLRGDLLGVLCVNYLSATHVAATINVNSMLEVSSKRELICIRTRIGSPYVIAAMQDLAKEPLASGNELAAKIVGYEANGGFMVGSDIELNGKILHLLPTRDAILPILIVLSLAHQSTVPVSQLLKALPSRFTASTCIKVVLKDVSTQIINSLEFDKVKQDEFLFAVYGDRSLKIDVINKTDGLRLTINNKEFIHIRPSGNAPELRVY
;
A
#
# COMPACT_ATOMS: atom_id res chain seq x y z
N MET A 1 20.59 23.73 17.40
CA MET A 1 19.97 22.82 16.41
C MET A 1 19.95 21.45 17.05
N LEU A 2 18.95 20.63 16.74
CA LEU A 2 18.79 19.26 17.24
C LEU A 2 18.53 18.35 16.04
N SER A 3 19.06 17.14 16.03
CA SER A 3 18.71 16.18 14.98
C SER A 3 17.28 15.68 15.18
N VAL A 4 16.59 15.34 14.07
CA VAL A 4 15.24 14.75 14.13
C VAL A 4 15.26 13.49 14.99
N LYS A 5 16.30 12.67 14.88
CA LYS A 5 16.50 11.48 15.70
C LYS A 5 16.49 11.80 17.19
N SER A 6 17.27 12.82 17.63
CA SER A 6 17.32 13.19 19.05
C SER A 6 15.99 13.77 19.59
N LEU A 7 15.17 14.37 18.71
CA LEU A 7 13.84 14.85 19.08
C LEU A 7 12.84 13.70 19.30
N THR A 8 13.10 12.52 18.74
CA THR A 8 12.18 11.36 18.80
C THR A 8 12.64 10.24 19.72
N ASP A 9 13.85 10.31 20.32
CA ASP A 9 14.46 9.20 21.10
C ASP A 9 13.58 8.65 22.23
N ASN A 10 12.67 9.45 22.81
CA ASN A 10 11.78 9.03 23.90
C ASN A 10 10.30 9.03 23.52
N LEU A 11 9.99 9.10 22.23
CA LEU A 11 8.63 9.14 21.69
C LEU A 11 8.33 7.87 20.90
N ASP A 12 7.05 7.53 20.84
CA ASP A 12 6.58 6.47 19.93
C ASP A 12 6.38 7.08 18.53
N VAL A 13 7.47 7.58 17.93
CA VAL A 13 7.51 8.14 16.57
C VAL A 13 8.74 7.61 15.84
N ALA A 14 8.53 6.92 14.74
CA ALA A 14 9.61 6.35 13.93
C ALA A 14 9.18 6.17 12.47
N PHE A 15 10.14 6.03 11.56
CA PHE A 15 9.86 5.50 10.24
C PHE A 15 9.40 4.03 10.35
N GLY A 16 8.23 3.76 9.77
CA GLY A 16 7.68 2.43 9.63
C GLY A 16 8.03 1.79 8.30
N THR A 17 7.16 0.93 7.81
CA THR A 17 7.31 0.30 6.49
C THR A 17 7.23 1.34 5.36
N SER A 18 6.37 2.34 5.52
CA SER A 18 6.21 3.47 4.58
C SER A 18 5.86 4.73 5.38
N GLY A 19 6.78 5.69 5.39
CA GLY A 19 6.64 6.96 6.10
C GLY A 19 6.74 6.88 7.62
N VAL A 20 6.67 8.05 8.25
CA VAL A 20 6.71 8.22 9.71
C VAL A 20 5.38 7.82 10.33
N ARG A 21 5.43 7.10 11.45
CA ARG A 21 4.27 6.69 12.24
C ARG A 21 4.50 6.98 13.72
N GLY A 22 3.45 7.38 14.42
CA GLY A 22 3.51 7.62 15.85
C GLY A 22 2.14 7.66 16.53
N LEU A 23 2.13 7.66 17.86
CA LEU A 23 0.93 8.00 18.59
C LEU A 23 0.56 9.47 18.32
N VAL A 24 -0.72 9.77 18.17
CA VAL A 24 -1.20 11.14 17.89
C VAL A 24 -0.69 12.14 18.94
N LYS A 25 -0.61 11.73 20.22
CA LYS A 25 -0.08 12.56 21.31
C LYS A 25 1.40 12.92 21.15
N ASP A 26 2.17 12.05 20.46
CA ASP A 26 3.63 12.21 20.27
C ASP A 26 3.93 12.90 18.93
N LEU A 27 2.99 12.93 17.98
CA LEU A 27 3.05 13.72 16.76
C LEU A 27 2.70 15.19 17.02
N THR A 28 3.44 15.80 17.95
CA THR A 28 3.28 17.21 18.31
C THR A 28 3.61 18.14 17.13
N PRO A 29 3.16 19.41 17.15
CA PRO A 29 3.54 20.38 16.13
C PRO A 29 5.06 20.46 15.90
N SER A 30 5.86 20.39 16.96
CA SER A 30 7.33 20.42 16.89
C SER A 30 7.91 19.22 16.16
N ILE A 31 7.39 18.03 16.41
CA ILE A 31 7.84 16.80 15.75
C ILE A 31 7.45 16.80 14.28
N CYS A 32 6.20 17.13 13.96
CA CYS A 32 5.74 17.20 12.57
C CYS A 32 6.51 18.25 11.77
N PHE A 33 6.70 19.44 12.34
CA PHE A 33 7.52 20.50 11.75
C PHE A 33 8.96 20.05 11.49
N ALA A 34 9.58 19.36 12.45
CA ALA A 34 10.96 18.89 12.34
C ALA A 34 11.14 17.91 11.19
N PHE A 35 10.25 16.91 11.07
CA PHE A 35 10.29 15.95 9.96
C PHE A 35 10.11 16.61 8.59
N VAL A 36 9.15 17.53 8.46
CA VAL A 36 8.91 18.23 7.20
C VAL A 36 10.09 19.13 6.86
N LYS A 37 10.63 19.90 7.83
CA LYS A 37 11.81 20.72 7.59
C LYS A 37 13.02 19.91 7.16
N ALA A 38 13.25 18.77 7.82
CA ALA A 38 14.34 17.85 7.46
C ALA A 38 14.12 17.24 6.05
N PHE A 39 12.89 16.84 5.72
CA PHE A 39 12.55 16.37 4.37
C PHE A 39 12.87 17.44 3.32
N LEU A 40 12.48 18.69 3.54
CA LEU A 40 12.76 19.79 2.61
C LEU A 40 14.26 20.13 2.48
N GLN A 41 15.06 19.85 3.52
CA GLN A 41 16.53 19.99 3.47
C GLN A 41 17.21 18.86 2.68
N VAL A 42 16.67 17.63 2.75
CA VAL A 42 17.21 16.45 2.08
C VAL A 42 16.72 16.36 0.63
N ASN A 43 15.53 16.88 0.36
CA ASN A 43 14.93 16.86 -0.97
C ASN A 43 15.68 17.80 -1.92
N ASN A 44 16.23 17.26 -3.00
CA ASN A 44 16.98 18.00 -4.00
C ASN A 44 16.10 18.63 -5.11
N SER A 45 14.78 18.69 -4.92
CA SER A 45 13.88 19.28 -5.91
C SER A 45 14.07 20.79 -6.02
N GLU A 46 14.13 21.29 -7.24
CA GLU A 46 14.10 22.74 -7.53
C GLU A 46 12.70 23.34 -7.37
N SER A 47 11.68 22.50 -7.20
CA SER A 47 10.31 22.94 -7.02
C SER A 47 10.14 23.74 -5.73
N LYS A 48 9.53 24.91 -5.86
CA LYS A 48 9.08 25.72 -4.72
C LYS A 48 7.65 25.42 -4.30
N ARG A 49 7.03 24.40 -4.88
CA ARG A 49 5.66 23.98 -4.60
C ARG A 49 5.66 22.59 -3.97
N ILE A 50 4.94 22.43 -2.89
CA ILE A 50 4.81 21.16 -2.15
C ILE A 50 3.32 20.81 -2.05
N ALA A 51 2.93 19.65 -2.56
CA ALA A 51 1.56 19.19 -2.44
C ALA A 51 1.32 18.53 -1.06
N ILE A 52 0.16 18.80 -0.45
CA ILE A 52 -0.27 18.18 0.81
C ILE A 52 -1.65 17.56 0.62
N GLY A 53 -1.79 16.31 1.08
CA GLY A 53 -3.06 15.60 1.20
C GLY A 53 -3.24 15.01 2.59
N ILE A 54 -4.48 14.74 2.96
CA ILE A 54 -4.83 14.14 4.25
C ILE A 54 -5.81 12.98 4.08
N ASP A 55 -5.82 12.06 5.05
CA ASP A 55 -6.87 11.06 5.22
C ASP A 55 -7.98 11.57 6.16
N LEU A 56 -9.03 10.74 6.37
CA LEU A 56 -10.19 11.10 7.21
C LEU A 56 -9.96 10.90 8.72
N ARG A 57 -8.72 10.80 9.18
CA ARG A 57 -8.42 10.73 10.62
C ARG A 57 -8.65 12.08 11.28
N PRO A 58 -9.24 12.12 12.48
CA PRO A 58 -9.50 13.38 13.19
C PRO A 58 -8.25 14.24 13.41
N SER A 59 -7.08 13.62 13.56
CA SER A 59 -5.80 14.30 13.80
C SER A 59 -5.12 14.81 12.53
N SER A 60 -5.55 14.39 11.32
CA SER A 60 -4.82 14.70 10.09
C SER A 60 -4.76 16.18 9.79
N LEU A 61 -5.85 16.93 10.05
CA LEU A 61 -5.88 18.37 9.80
C LEU A 61 -4.92 19.16 10.73
N SER A 62 -4.82 18.75 11.99
CA SER A 62 -3.89 19.41 12.93
C SER A 62 -2.42 19.17 12.57
N ILE A 63 -2.10 17.93 12.13
CA ILE A 63 -0.76 17.59 11.62
C ILE A 63 -0.47 18.37 10.33
N ALA A 64 -1.45 18.51 9.43
CA ALA A 64 -1.30 19.29 8.20
C ALA A 64 -0.93 20.75 8.49
N LYS A 65 -1.52 21.39 9.51
CA LYS A 65 -1.15 22.75 9.91
C LYS A 65 0.34 22.88 10.29
N ALA A 66 0.88 21.91 11.03
CA ALA A 66 2.29 21.89 11.39
C ALA A 66 3.20 21.68 10.15
N CYS A 67 2.76 20.83 9.22
CA CYS A 67 3.46 20.63 7.94
C CYS A 67 3.48 21.92 7.10
N ILE A 68 2.33 22.60 6.99
CA ILE A 68 2.20 23.89 6.27
C ILE A 68 3.10 24.95 6.90
N ALA A 69 3.17 25.02 8.24
CA ALA A 69 4.06 25.94 8.92
C ALA A 69 5.53 25.72 8.55
N ALA A 70 5.97 24.46 8.47
CA ALA A 70 7.33 24.11 8.07
C ALA A 70 7.62 24.49 6.61
N ILE A 71 6.68 24.25 5.70
CA ILE A 71 6.81 24.61 4.29
C ILE A 71 6.90 26.11 4.10
N ASN A 72 6.04 26.89 4.77
CA ASN A 72 6.04 28.34 4.70
C ASN A 72 7.36 28.96 5.22
N VAL A 73 7.93 28.41 6.31
CA VAL A 73 9.24 28.84 6.83
C VAL A 73 10.39 28.50 5.87
N HIS A 74 10.16 27.58 4.92
CA HIS A 74 11.14 27.21 3.90
C HIS A 74 10.95 27.95 2.56
N ASP A 75 10.14 29.00 2.55
CA ASP A 75 9.81 29.82 1.36
C ASP A 75 9.26 28.97 0.19
N CYS A 76 8.47 27.94 0.51
CA CYS A 76 7.77 27.11 -0.47
C CYS A 76 6.26 27.38 -0.42
N GLU A 77 5.62 27.25 -1.57
CA GLU A 77 4.17 27.35 -1.73
C GLU A 77 3.50 26.00 -1.41
N VAL A 78 2.42 26.02 -0.65
CA VAL A 78 1.62 24.84 -0.34
C VAL A 78 0.50 24.67 -1.39
N VAL A 79 0.47 23.50 -2.03
CA VAL A 79 -0.66 23.05 -2.86
C VAL A 79 -1.48 22.07 -2.02
N TYR A 80 -2.52 22.60 -1.34
CA TYR A 80 -3.37 21.76 -0.50
C TYR A 80 -4.42 21.02 -1.34
N CYS A 81 -4.35 19.68 -1.36
CA CYS A 81 -5.23 18.83 -2.15
C CYS A 81 -6.42 18.26 -1.36
N GLY A 82 -6.51 18.56 -0.06
CA GLY A 82 -7.63 18.11 0.79
C GLY A 82 -7.58 16.63 1.13
N GLU A 83 -8.77 16.06 1.31
CA GLU A 83 -9.00 14.64 1.59
C GLU A 83 -9.00 13.85 0.28
N LEU A 84 -7.97 13.02 0.06
CA LEU A 84 -7.84 12.25 -1.19
C LEU A 84 -6.99 11.00 -0.98
N PRO A 85 -7.09 9.98 -1.87
CA PRO A 85 -6.22 8.82 -1.84
C PRO A 85 -4.73 9.17 -1.97
N THR A 86 -3.89 8.46 -1.21
CA THR A 86 -2.41 8.58 -1.30
C THR A 86 -1.91 8.52 -2.75
N PRO A 87 -2.32 7.54 -3.59
CA PRO A 87 -1.87 7.48 -4.99
C PRO A 87 -2.36 8.67 -5.84
N ALA A 88 -3.49 9.28 -5.50
CA ALA A 88 -3.97 10.48 -6.20
C ALA A 88 -3.06 11.68 -5.98
N LEU A 89 -2.65 11.90 -4.71
CA LEU A 89 -1.69 12.94 -4.38
C LEU A 89 -0.34 12.70 -5.06
N ALA A 90 0.19 11.47 -4.97
CA ALA A 90 1.47 11.10 -5.56
C ALA A 90 1.46 11.26 -7.10
N PHE A 91 0.42 10.77 -7.77
CA PHE A 91 0.27 10.89 -9.22
C PHE A 91 0.26 12.37 -9.68
N TYR A 92 -0.54 13.20 -9.01
CA TYR A 92 -0.61 14.61 -9.31
C TYR A 92 0.73 15.33 -9.08
N ALA A 93 1.36 15.07 -7.95
CA ALA A 93 2.64 15.69 -7.58
C ALA A 93 3.75 15.32 -8.56
N MET A 94 3.91 14.03 -8.87
CA MET A 94 4.89 13.54 -9.87
C MET A 94 4.64 14.14 -11.25
N SER A 95 3.37 14.17 -11.71
CA SER A 95 3.01 14.74 -13.01
C SER A 95 3.30 16.24 -13.12
N ASN A 96 3.43 16.93 -12.00
CA ASN A 96 3.73 18.36 -11.92
C ASN A 96 5.16 18.64 -11.40
N ASN A 97 6.01 17.60 -11.33
CA ASN A 97 7.40 17.69 -10.87
C ASN A 97 7.53 18.41 -9.51
N MET A 98 6.70 18.05 -8.54
CA MET A 98 6.76 18.61 -7.19
C MET A 98 6.74 17.52 -6.11
N PRO A 99 7.43 17.70 -4.99
CA PRO A 99 7.34 16.81 -3.84
C PRO A 99 5.96 16.87 -3.21
N CYS A 100 5.61 15.80 -2.45
CA CYS A 100 4.37 15.85 -1.69
C CYS A 100 4.46 15.15 -0.32
N ILE A 101 3.50 15.49 0.53
CA ILE A 101 3.36 14.93 1.88
C ILE A 101 1.93 14.46 2.07
N MET A 102 1.74 13.18 2.33
CA MET A 102 0.45 12.61 2.70
C MET A 102 0.37 12.38 4.19
N ILE A 103 -0.58 13.03 4.86
CA ILE A 103 -0.84 12.83 6.28
C ILE A 103 -1.83 11.69 6.44
N THR A 104 -1.34 10.55 6.92
CA THR A 104 -2.12 9.34 7.08
C THR A 104 -1.49 8.33 8.03
N GLY A 105 -2.32 7.57 8.71
CA GLY A 105 -1.95 6.35 9.42
C GLY A 105 -2.28 5.07 8.66
N SER A 106 -2.80 5.15 7.40
CA SER A 106 -3.25 3.99 6.60
C SER A 106 -4.28 3.15 7.37
N HIS A 107 -4.04 1.86 7.59
CA HIS A 107 -4.94 0.90 8.24
C HIS A 107 -4.81 0.81 9.77
N ILE A 108 -3.85 1.50 10.40
CA ILE A 108 -3.63 1.41 11.85
C ILE A 108 -4.71 2.17 12.65
N PRO A 109 -4.90 1.87 13.96
CA PRO A 109 -5.92 2.53 14.78
C PRO A 109 -5.83 4.06 14.78
N PHE A 110 -6.96 4.74 15.00
CA PHE A 110 -7.07 6.22 14.96
C PHE A 110 -6.24 6.95 16.03
N SER A 111 -5.82 6.24 17.11
CA SER A 111 -4.90 6.76 18.12
C SER A 111 -3.47 6.98 17.61
N ARG A 112 -3.19 6.51 16.39
CA ARG A 112 -1.93 6.71 15.67
C ARG A 112 -2.19 7.46 14.37
N ASN A 113 -1.16 8.14 13.87
CA ASN A 113 -1.16 8.80 12.56
C ASN A 113 0.26 8.83 12.01
N GLY A 114 0.50 9.55 10.92
CA GLY A 114 1.82 9.67 10.34
C GLY A 114 1.89 10.59 9.13
N MET A 115 3.05 10.57 8.49
CA MET A 115 3.36 11.33 7.29
C MET A 115 4.12 10.44 6.31
N LYS A 116 3.63 10.34 5.07
CA LYS A 116 4.36 9.73 3.95
C LYS A 116 4.96 10.86 3.12
N PHE A 117 6.22 10.73 2.76
CA PHE A 117 6.96 11.71 1.98
C PHE A 117 7.26 11.18 0.59
N TYR A 118 7.12 12.04 -0.40
CA TYR A 118 7.36 11.73 -1.80
C TYR A 118 8.27 12.78 -2.42
N ASN A 119 9.33 12.32 -3.09
CA ASN A 119 10.12 13.12 -4.00
C ASN A 119 9.33 13.32 -5.32
N THR A 120 9.92 14.04 -6.26
CA THR A 120 9.30 14.29 -7.57
C THR A 120 9.17 13.05 -8.45
N ASP A 121 9.86 11.97 -8.10
CA ASP A 121 9.92 10.69 -8.83
C ASP A 121 9.28 9.51 -8.07
N GLY A 122 8.73 9.73 -6.86
CA GLY A 122 8.04 8.72 -6.08
C GLY A 122 8.30 8.77 -4.57
N GLU A 123 7.97 7.70 -3.88
CA GLU A 123 8.15 7.57 -2.43
C GLU A 123 9.64 7.66 -2.05
N ILE A 124 9.95 8.34 -0.93
CA ILE A 124 11.33 8.46 -0.44
C ILE A 124 11.98 7.10 -0.20
N SER A 125 13.28 7.02 -0.44
CA SER A 125 14.09 5.82 -0.21
C SER A 125 14.43 5.61 1.27
N LYS A 126 14.92 4.42 1.62
CA LYS A 126 15.46 4.15 2.97
C LYS A 126 16.69 4.99 3.31
N LEU A 127 17.43 5.43 2.29
CA LEU A 127 18.55 6.36 2.48
C LEU A 127 18.03 7.76 2.85
N ASP A 128 16.96 8.22 2.20
CA ASP A 128 16.34 9.51 2.53
C ASP A 128 15.78 9.51 3.97
N GLU A 129 15.19 8.41 4.42
CA GLU A 129 14.74 8.26 5.81
C GLU A 129 15.89 8.45 6.80
N VAL A 130 17.06 7.84 6.53
CA VAL A 130 18.26 8.00 7.34
C VAL A 130 18.77 9.43 7.32
N ASN A 131 18.78 10.07 6.16
CA ASN A 131 19.21 11.46 6.01
C ASN A 131 18.27 12.42 6.75
N ILE A 132 16.96 12.21 6.67
CA ILE A 132 15.95 12.99 7.42
C ILE A 132 16.19 12.87 8.94
N LEU A 133 16.38 11.66 9.45
CA LEU A 133 16.63 11.43 10.88
C LEU A 133 17.90 12.12 11.38
N ASN A 134 18.94 12.16 10.57
CA ASN A 134 20.23 12.78 10.90
C ASN A 134 20.26 14.29 10.65
N SER A 135 19.27 14.85 9.96
CA SER A 135 19.22 16.29 9.67
C SER A 135 19.04 17.10 10.95
N GLU A 136 19.84 18.15 11.09
CA GLU A 136 19.70 19.13 12.15
C GLU A 136 18.66 20.18 11.77
N VAL A 137 17.69 20.39 12.67
CA VAL A 137 16.61 21.35 12.46
C VAL A 137 16.58 22.39 13.57
N GLN A 138 16.20 23.59 13.20
CA GLN A 138 15.93 24.67 14.14
C GLN A 138 14.42 24.90 14.19
N LEU A 139 13.84 24.78 15.39
CA LEU A 139 12.44 25.06 15.64
C LEU A 139 12.25 26.54 15.97
N PRO A 140 11.22 27.21 15.43
CA PRO A 140 10.83 28.55 15.87
C PRO A 140 10.45 28.55 17.36
N LYS A 141 10.84 29.61 18.09
CA LYS A 141 10.51 29.70 19.53
C LYS A 141 9.03 29.79 19.84
N ASN A 142 8.23 30.33 18.90
CA ASN A 142 6.79 30.50 18.99
C ASN A 142 6.04 29.56 18.02
N LEU A 143 6.53 28.34 17.81
CA LEU A 143 5.97 27.41 16.82
C LEU A 143 4.49 27.12 17.07
N ASP A 144 4.07 26.90 18.30
CA ASP A 144 2.67 26.62 18.63
C ASP A 144 1.74 27.77 18.23
N GLU A 145 2.18 29.04 18.44
CA GLU A 145 1.43 30.18 17.95
C GLU A 145 1.37 30.21 16.43
N ILE A 146 2.49 29.99 15.74
CA ILE A 146 2.54 29.94 14.28
C ILE A 146 1.54 28.88 13.77
N VAL A 147 1.58 27.66 14.30
CA VAL A 147 0.70 26.57 13.87
C VAL A 147 -0.78 26.88 14.13
N ASN A 148 -1.10 27.52 15.26
CA ASN A 148 -2.47 27.91 15.59
C ASN A 148 -3.04 28.96 14.62
N TYR A 149 -2.20 29.85 14.09
CA TYR A 149 -2.60 30.88 13.12
C TYR A 149 -2.57 30.39 11.67
N ILE A 150 -2.10 29.17 11.38
CA ILE A 150 -2.11 28.61 10.01
C ILE A 150 -3.54 28.54 9.50
N GLN A 151 -3.78 29.21 8.39
CA GLN A 151 -4.97 29.05 7.59
C GLN A 151 -4.73 27.94 6.58
N ILE A 152 -5.64 26.95 6.53
CA ILE A 152 -5.57 25.89 5.52
C ILE A 152 -5.90 26.52 4.16
N PRO A 153 -5.04 26.38 3.14
CA PRO A 153 -5.32 26.90 1.80
C PRO A 153 -6.59 26.26 1.20
N ALA A 154 -7.16 26.92 0.20
CA ALA A 154 -8.26 26.36 -0.56
C ALA A 154 -7.84 25.01 -1.19
N ILE A 155 -8.78 24.07 -1.25
CA ILE A 155 -8.54 22.74 -1.83
C ILE A 155 -8.28 22.89 -3.33
N ASN A 156 -7.18 22.29 -3.79
CA ASN A 156 -6.91 22.11 -5.21
C ASN A 156 -7.56 20.80 -5.70
N PRO A 157 -8.63 20.84 -6.49
CA PRO A 157 -9.34 19.63 -6.93
C PRO A 157 -8.60 18.88 -8.04
N ALA A 158 -7.60 19.48 -8.66
CA ALA A 158 -6.91 18.90 -9.83
C ALA A 158 -6.22 17.55 -9.52
N ALA A 159 -5.79 17.33 -8.27
CA ALA A 159 -5.18 16.07 -7.88
C ALA A 159 -6.15 14.88 -7.97
N LEU A 160 -7.35 15.03 -7.43
CA LEU A 160 -8.37 13.99 -7.49
C LEU A 160 -8.92 13.80 -8.90
N GLU A 161 -9.11 14.89 -9.65
CA GLU A 161 -9.59 14.83 -11.02
C GLU A 161 -8.58 14.19 -11.97
N ALA A 162 -7.29 14.51 -11.89
CA ALA A 162 -6.24 13.88 -12.68
C ALA A 162 -6.18 12.36 -12.42
N TYR A 163 -6.33 11.95 -11.14
CA TYR A 163 -6.32 10.55 -10.79
C TYR A 163 -7.60 9.82 -11.25
N ARG A 164 -8.76 10.46 -11.20
CA ARG A 164 -10.00 9.96 -11.78
C ARG A 164 -9.86 9.78 -13.30
N GLN A 165 -9.33 10.77 -13.99
CA GLN A 165 -9.14 10.77 -15.44
C GLN A 165 -8.18 9.67 -15.88
N ARG A 166 -7.11 9.40 -15.11
CA ARG A 166 -6.18 8.27 -15.33
C ARG A 166 -6.91 6.96 -15.63
N TYR A 167 -8.05 6.69 -14.96
CA TYR A 167 -8.79 5.43 -15.13
C TYR A 167 -9.94 5.54 -16.11
N THR A 168 -10.63 6.66 -16.15
CA THR A 168 -11.77 6.84 -17.07
C THR A 168 -11.33 6.83 -18.54
N GLU A 169 -10.07 7.11 -18.82
CA GLU A 169 -9.53 7.03 -20.17
C GLU A 169 -9.02 5.63 -20.56
N LEU A 170 -8.69 4.78 -19.58
CA LEU A 170 -8.07 3.46 -19.82
C LEU A 170 -9.08 2.33 -20.00
N PHE A 171 -10.25 2.42 -19.37
CA PHE A 171 -11.24 1.35 -19.35
C PHE A 171 -12.49 1.72 -20.14
N PRO A 172 -13.18 0.73 -20.76
CA PRO A 172 -14.40 1.00 -21.54
C PRO A 172 -15.53 1.57 -20.67
N LEU A 173 -16.22 2.60 -21.20
CA LEU A 173 -17.27 3.35 -20.48
C LEU A 173 -18.36 2.43 -19.90
N ASP A 174 -18.82 1.44 -20.65
CA ASP A 174 -19.95 0.57 -20.29
C ASP A 174 -19.52 -0.79 -19.70
N MET A 175 -18.26 -0.91 -19.21
CA MET A 175 -17.75 -2.20 -18.76
C MET A 175 -18.48 -2.80 -17.55
N LEU A 176 -19.22 -1.99 -16.80
CA LEU A 176 -20.00 -2.43 -15.64
C LEU A 176 -21.51 -2.30 -15.87
N LYS A 177 -21.96 -2.09 -17.12
CA LYS A 177 -23.38 -1.99 -17.43
C LYS A 177 -24.15 -3.25 -17.04
N GLY A 178 -25.21 -3.08 -16.26
CA GLY A 178 -26.02 -4.16 -15.72
C GLY A 178 -25.41 -4.88 -14.54
N LYS A 179 -24.25 -4.40 -14.01
CA LYS A 179 -23.63 -4.89 -12.79
C LYS A 179 -24.06 -4.08 -11.59
N ARG A 180 -24.18 -4.73 -10.44
CA ARG A 180 -24.56 -4.16 -9.17
C ARG A 180 -23.39 -4.23 -8.21
N ILE A 181 -22.75 -3.10 -7.94
CA ILE A 181 -21.50 -3.02 -7.17
C ILE A 181 -21.76 -2.36 -5.82
N GLY A 182 -21.45 -3.10 -4.75
CA GLY A 182 -21.43 -2.53 -3.39
C GLY A 182 -20.12 -1.77 -3.14
N VAL A 183 -20.23 -0.53 -2.65
CA VAL A 183 -19.07 0.23 -2.18
C VAL A 183 -19.11 0.27 -0.65
N TYR A 184 -18.21 -0.48 0.00
CA TYR A 184 -18.02 -0.42 1.44
C TYR A 184 -17.23 0.85 1.77
N GLU A 185 -17.97 1.89 2.14
CA GLU A 185 -17.44 3.24 2.24
C GLU A 185 -16.61 3.46 3.51
N HIS A 186 -17.05 2.92 4.65
CA HIS A 186 -16.51 3.20 5.98
C HIS A 186 -15.89 4.62 6.08
N SER A 187 -14.64 4.75 6.52
CA SER A 187 -13.88 6.01 6.57
C SER A 187 -12.76 6.07 5.54
N SER A 188 -12.87 5.36 4.40
CA SER A 188 -11.90 5.48 3.31
C SER A 188 -11.99 6.84 2.63
N VAL A 189 -10.87 7.47 2.35
CA VAL A 189 -10.83 8.71 1.53
C VAL A 189 -11.16 8.43 0.05
N ALA A 190 -11.11 7.17 -0.39
CA ALA A 190 -11.46 6.77 -1.75
C ALA A 190 -12.97 6.53 -1.94
N ARG A 191 -13.78 6.56 -0.90
CA ARG A 191 -15.18 6.14 -0.91
C ARG A 191 -16.05 6.86 -1.96
N ASP A 192 -15.90 8.16 -2.10
CA ASP A 192 -16.65 8.93 -3.08
C ASP A 192 -16.11 8.72 -4.49
N LEU A 193 -14.80 8.70 -4.67
CA LEU A 193 -14.15 8.37 -5.94
C LEU A 193 -14.55 6.98 -6.46
N LEU A 194 -14.60 5.97 -5.58
CA LEU A 194 -15.03 4.61 -5.96
C LEU A 194 -16.48 4.62 -6.49
N LYS A 195 -17.40 5.31 -5.81
CA LYS A 195 -18.79 5.43 -6.28
C LYS A 195 -18.86 6.10 -7.64
N ASP A 196 -18.15 7.21 -7.79
CA ASP A 196 -18.14 7.97 -9.03
C ASP A 196 -17.58 7.16 -10.20
N LEU A 197 -16.47 6.42 -9.98
CA LEU A 197 -15.90 5.56 -11.01
C LEU A 197 -16.82 4.39 -11.37
N MET A 198 -17.42 3.72 -10.39
CA MET A 198 -18.36 2.62 -10.68
C MET A 198 -19.58 3.11 -11.46
N ALA A 199 -20.16 4.24 -11.06
CA ALA A 199 -21.27 4.87 -11.78
C ALA A 199 -20.86 5.32 -13.19
N TYR A 200 -19.65 5.89 -13.34
CA TYR A 200 -19.12 6.29 -14.64
C TYR A 200 -19.00 5.07 -15.60
N PHE A 201 -18.60 3.91 -15.11
CA PHE A 201 -18.52 2.68 -15.90
C PHE A 201 -19.84 1.93 -16.06
N GLY A 202 -20.96 2.51 -15.63
CA GLY A 202 -22.31 2.03 -15.87
C GLY A 202 -22.87 1.07 -14.83
N ALA A 203 -22.24 0.91 -13.66
CA ALA A 203 -22.76 0.07 -12.59
C ALA A 203 -23.93 0.71 -11.84
N GLU A 204 -24.86 -0.11 -11.34
CA GLU A 204 -25.74 0.27 -10.23
C GLU A 204 -24.93 0.21 -8.93
N VAL A 205 -24.75 1.36 -8.28
CA VAL A 205 -23.90 1.47 -7.09
C VAL A 205 -24.75 1.39 -5.81
N VAL A 206 -24.35 0.50 -4.90
CA VAL A 206 -24.96 0.37 -3.57
C VAL A 206 -23.98 0.87 -2.52
N SER A 207 -24.31 1.98 -1.85
CA SER A 207 -23.54 2.50 -0.71
C SER A 207 -23.70 1.59 0.52
N LEU A 208 -22.58 1.19 1.12
CA LEU A 208 -22.55 0.29 2.27
C LEU A 208 -21.75 0.95 3.42
N GLU A 209 -22.39 1.05 4.57
CA GLU A 209 -21.77 1.43 5.86
C GLU A 209 -20.81 2.66 5.80
N ARG A 210 -21.30 3.80 5.30
CA ARG A 210 -20.57 5.07 5.42
C ARG A 210 -20.52 5.51 6.88
N THR A 211 -19.33 5.89 7.35
CA THR A 211 -19.13 6.36 8.73
C THR A 211 -18.51 7.75 8.77
N ASP A 212 -18.81 8.50 9.85
CA ASP A 212 -18.19 9.79 10.15
C ASP A 212 -17.06 9.66 11.19
N TYR A 213 -16.80 8.43 11.66
CA TYR A 213 -15.68 8.09 12.51
C TYR A 213 -14.73 7.14 11.79
N PHE A 214 -13.46 7.16 12.18
CA PHE A 214 -12.43 6.35 11.53
C PHE A 214 -12.59 4.86 11.89
N VAL A 215 -12.65 4.02 10.84
CA VAL A 215 -12.68 2.56 10.92
C VAL A 215 -11.41 2.01 10.28
N PRO A 216 -10.52 1.38 11.07
CA PRO A 216 -9.32 0.76 10.50
C PRO A 216 -9.69 -0.53 9.75
N ILE A 217 -9.34 -0.60 8.48
CA ILE A 217 -9.50 -1.81 7.65
C ILE A 217 -8.12 -2.32 7.27
N ASP A 218 -7.80 -3.55 7.66
CA ASP A 218 -6.58 -4.25 7.22
C ASP A 218 -6.93 -5.16 6.04
N THR A 219 -6.48 -4.81 4.85
CA THR A 219 -6.77 -5.55 3.60
C THR A 219 -6.01 -6.87 3.51
N GLU A 220 -4.94 -7.05 4.29
CA GLU A 220 -4.17 -8.30 4.35
C GLU A 220 -4.78 -9.30 5.35
N ALA A 221 -5.42 -8.79 6.41
CA ALA A 221 -6.02 -9.59 7.48
C ALA A 221 -7.42 -9.07 7.80
N VAL A 222 -8.35 -9.21 6.84
CA VAL A 222 -9.74 -8.76 6.98
C VAL A 222 -10.41 -9.45 8.18
N SER A 223 -11.06 -8.65 9.03
CA SER A 223 -11.69 -9.15 10.26
C SER A 223 -12.86 -10.10 9.94
N GLU A 224 -13.15 -11.03 10.88
CA GLU A 224 -14.31 -11.93 10.72
C GLU A 224 -15.64 -11.15 10.64
N ILE A 225 -15.72 -10.01 11.33
CA ILE A 225 -16.88 -9.12 11.27
C ILE A 225 -17.07 -8.58 9.84
N ASP A 226 -16.00 -8.10 9.21
CA ASP A 226 -16.08 -7.55 7.84
C ASP A 226 -16.29 -8.65 6.79
N LYS A 227 -15.83 -9.87 7.04
CA LYS A 227 -16.14 -11.04 6.20
C LYS A 227 -17.63 -11.40 6.28
N GLU A 228 -18.20 -11.42 7.47
CA GLU A 228 -19.63 -11.68 7.69
C GLU A 228 -20.52 -10.58 7.06
N LYS A 229 -20.14 -9.31 7.25
CA LYS A 229 -20.83 -8.18 6.63
C LYS A 229 -20.88 -8.33 5.10
N ALA A 230 -19.75 -8.63 4.48
CA ALA A 230 -19.66 -8.76 3.02
C ALA A 230 -20.60 -9.85 2.49
N LYS A 231 -20.62 -11.05 3.13
CA LYS A 231 -21.54 -12.14 2.76
C LYS A 231 -23.01 -11.70 2.89
N ASN A 232 -23.35 -11.02 3.98
CA ASN A 232 -24.70 -10.54 4.21
C ASN A 232 -25.12 -9.49 3.19
N TRP A 233 -24.24 -8.53 2.84
CA TRP A 233 -24.51 -7.50 1.84
C TRP A 233 -24.65 -8.09 0.43
N ALA A 234 -23.72 -8.97 0.04
CA ALA A 234 -23.76 -9.64 -1.25
C ALA A 234 -25.10 -10.34 -1.47
N LYS A 235 -25.56 -11.11 -0.48
CA LYS A 235 -26.85 -11.81 -0.52
C LYS A 235 -28.04 -10.84 -0.48
N LYS A 236 -28.04 -9.87 0.44
CA LYS A 236 -29.17 -8.96 0.66
C LYS A 236 -29.43 -8.08 -0.56
N TYR A 237 -28.36 -7.57 -1.16
CA TYR A 237 -28.46 -6.61 -2.26
C TYR A 237 -28.20 -7.25 -3.64
N GLN A 238 -27.96 -8.56 -3.69
CA GLN A 238 -27.66 -9.29 -4.94
C GLN A 238 -26.51 -8.63 -5.72
N LEU A 239 -25.39 -8.41 -5.06
CA LEU A 239 -24.23 -7.71 -5.61
C LEU A 239 -23.38 -8.62 -6.50
N ASP A 240 -22.86 -8.09 -7.60
CA ASP A 240 -21.86 -8.77 -8.42
C ASP A 240 -20.45 -8.73 -7.80
N ALA A 241 -20.17 -7.68 -7.00
CA ALA A 241 -18.95 -7.53 -6.21
C ALA A 241 -19.15 -6.48 -5.12
N ILE A 242 -18.28 -6.50 -4.10
CA ILE A 242 -18.14 -5.41 -3.13
C ILE A 242 -16.72 -4.88 -3.23
N ILE A 243 -16.56 -3.58 -3.27
CA ILE A 243 -15.25 -2.93 -3.33
C ILE A 243 -15.04 -1.96 -2.18
N SER A 244 -13.80 -1.80 -1.78
CA SER A 244 -13.36 -0.83 -0.78
C SER A 244 -11.85 -0.60 -0.90
N THR A 245 -11.30 0.20 0.01
CA THR A 245 -9.85 0.34 0.23
C THR A 245 -9.57 0.41 1.72
N ASP A 246 -8.29 0.50 2.11
CA ASP A 246 -7.95 0.96 3.46
C ASP A 246 -8.18 2.47 3.62
N GLY A 247 -7.84 3.02 4.79
CA GLY A 247 -8.18 4.40 5.16
C GLY A 247 -7.66 5.48 4.21
N ASP A 248 -6.47 5.32 3.65
CA ASP A 248 -5.82 6.28 2.75
C ASP A 248 -5.83 5.86 1.27
N GLY A 249 -6.59 4.83 0.94
CA GLY A 249 -6.93 4.49 -0.44
C GLY A 249 -5.78 3.92 -1.28
N ASP A 250 -4.75 3.35 -0.64
CA ASP A 250 -3.58 2.78 -1.34
C ASP A 250 -3.60 1.25 -1.42
N ARG A 251 -4.51 0.55 -0.68
CA ARG A 251 -4.66 -0.89 -0.68
C ARG A 251 -6.08 -1.29 -1.05
N PRO A 252 -6.26 -2.09 -2.09
CA PRO A 252 -7.58 -2.51 -2.55
C PRO A 252 -8.20 -3.56 -1.64
N LEU A 253 -9.51 -3.56 -1.59
CA LEU A 253 -10.33 -4.62 -1.06
C LEU A 253 -11.48 -4.89 -2.04
N ILE A 254 -11.57 -6.11 -2.56
CA ILE A 254 -12.63 -6.52 -3.47
C ILE A 254 -13.13 -7.90 -3.10
N SER A 255 -14.44 -8.11 -3.10
CA SER A 255 -15.06 -9.42 -2.95
C SER A 255 -15.65 -9.93 -4.26
N ASP A 256 -15.91 -11.23 -4.29
CA ASP A 256 -16.74 -11.84 -5.30
C ASP A 256 -18.26 -11.62 -5.02
N GLU A 257 -19.11 -12.15 -5.87
CA GLU A 257 -20.58 -12.11 -5.78
C GLU A 257 -21.13 -12.86 -4.55
N ASN A 258 -20.32 -13.67 -3.87
CA ASN A 258 -20.68 -14.36 -2.62
C ASN A 258 -20.23 -13.59 -1.38
N GLY A 259 -19.63 -12.43 -1.55
CA GLY A 259 -19.04 -11.64 -0.47
C GLY A 259 -17.74 -12.22 0.09
N GLN A 260 -17.04 -13.06 -0.68
CA GLN A 260 -15.72 -13.58 -0.31
C GLN A 260 -14.67 -12.57 -0.73
N TRP A 261 -13.95 -11.99 0.24
CA TRP A 261 -12.85 -11.07 -0.04
C TRP A 261 -11.70 -11.78 -0.74
N LEU A 262 -11.26 -11.22 -1.85
CA LEU A 262 -10.08 -11.70 -2.56
C LEU A 262 -8.82 -11.28 -1.80
N ARG A 263 -7.86 -12.18 -1.74
CA ARG A 263 -6.56 -11.86 -1.14
C ARG A 263 -5.75 -10.95 -2.06
N GLY A 264 -4.97 -10.04 -1.47
CA GLY A 264 -4.17 -9.09 -2.22
C GLY A 264 -3.11 -9.73 -3.12
N ASP A 265 -2.55 -10.88 -2.72
CA ASP A 265 -1.59 -11.62 -3.54
C ASP A 265 -2.23 -12.23 -4.80
N LEU A 266 -3.52 -12.61 -4.76
CA LEU A 266 -4.29 -13.03 -5.94
C LEU A 266 -4.57 -11.85 -6.87
N LEU A 267 -4.93 -10.69 -6.31
CA LEU A 267 -5.13 -9.46 -7.09
C LEU A 267 -3.85 -9.12 -7.87
N GLY A 268 -2.68 -9.20 -7.22
CA GLY A 268 -1.40 -8.97 -7.86
C GLY A 268 -1.17 -9.86 -9.08
N VAL A 269 -1.43 -11.18 -8.97
CA VAL A 269 -1.28 -12.13 -10.09
C VAL A 269 -2.26 -11.82 -11.23
N LEU A 270 -3.52 -11.50 -10.93
CA LEU A 270 -4.51 -11.11 -11.93
C LEU A 270 -4.05 -9.85 -12.69
N CYS A 271 -3.53 -8.85 -11.97
CA CYS A 271 -3.01 -7.61 -12.56
C CYS A 271 -1.77 -7.86 -13.44
N VAL A 272 -0.81 -8.65 -12.97
CA VAL A 272 0.39 -9.05 -13.74
C VAL A 272 -0.01 -9.70 -15.07
N ASN A 273 -0.98 -10.62 -15.03
CA ASN A 273 -1.46 -11.30 -16.23
C ASN A 273 -2.22 -10.36 -17.17
N TYR A 274 -3.09 -9.53 -16.66
CA TYR A 274 -3.89 -8.56 -17.42
C TYR A 274 -3.01 -7.55 -18.16
N LEU A 275 -2.05 -6.96 -17.46
CA LEU A 275 -1.11 -5.98 -18.01
C LEU A 275 -0.03 -6.63 -18.89
N SER A 276 0.01 -7.96 -18.92
CA SER A 276 1.08 -8.70 -19.61
C SER A 276 2.46 -8.25 -19.17
N ALA A 277 2.64 -8.03 -17.85
CA ALA A 277 3.91 -7.60 -17.29
C ALA A 277 5.03 -8.62 -17.58
N THR A 278 6.22 -8.13 -17.83
CA THR A 278 7.42 -8.93 -18.11
C THR A 278 8.38 -8.96 -16.91
N HIS A 279 8.34 -7.95 -16.07
CA HIS A 279 9.17 -7.81 -14.89
C HIS A 279 8.31 -7.51 -13.67
N VAL A 280 8.52 -8.25 -12.59
CA VAL A 280 7.72 -8.13 -11.38
C VAL A 280 8.60 -8.07 -10.14
N ALA A 281 8.39 -7.06 -9.33
CA ALA A 281 8.91 -6.99 -7.96
C ALA A 281 7.77 -7.34 -6.99
N ALA A 282 7.92 -8.41 -6.21
CA ALA A 282 6.90 -8.85 -5.28
C ALA A 282 7.47 -9.13 -3.89
N THR A 283 6.73 -8.81 -2.84
CA THR A 283 7.19 -9.05 -1.47
C THR A 283 7.30 -10.54 -1.18
N ILE A 284 8.20 -10.91 -0.25
CA ILE A 284 8.53 -12.32 0.04
C ILE A 284 7.34 -13.10 0.63
N ASN A 285 6.34 -12.42 1.20
CA ASN A 285 5.16 -13.03 1.81
C ASN A 285 3.98 -13.28 0.83
N VAL A 286 4.06 -12.84 -0.43
CA VAL A 286 3.04 -13.20 -1.41
C VAL A 286 3.21 -14.66 -1.83
N ASN A 287 2.12 -15.31 -2.21
CA ASN A 287 2.16 -16.73 -2.56
C ASN A 287 2.98 -17.02 -3.84
N SER A 288 3.27 -18.29 -4.08
CA SER A 288 4.07 -18.74 -5.24
C SER A 288 3.26 -18.91 -6.53
N MET A 289 2.04 -18.44 -6.56
CA MET A 289 1.17 -18.59 -7.72
C MET A 289 1.72 -17.88 -8.96
N LEU A 290 2.43 -16.76 -8.75
CA LEU A 290 3.03 -16.00 -9.83
C LEU A 290 4.01 -16.84 -10.65
N GLU A 291 4.90 -17.56 -9.97
CA GLU A 291 5.93 -18.38 -10.62
C GLU A 291 5.34 -19.60 -11.35
N VAL A 292 4.14 -20.05 -10.94
CA VAL A 292 3.46 -21.19 -11.51
C VAL A 292 2.46 -20.79 -12.60
N SER A 293 1.82 -19.62 -12.47
CA SER A 293 0.78 -19.16 -13.40
C SER A 293 1.32 -18.56 -14.68
N SER A 294 2.55 -18.11 -14.68
CA SER A 294 3.16 -17.43 -15.82
C SER A 294 3.41 -18.43 -16.96
N LYS A 295 2.65 -18.27 -18.07
CA LYS A 295 2.90 -18.96 -19.33
C LYS A 295 4.01 -18.28 -20.17
N ARG A 296 4.60 -17.21 -19.65
CA ARG A 296 5.61 -16.39 -20.31
C ARG A 296 6.88 -16.40 -19.47
N GLU A 297 8.00 -16.11 -20.10
CA GLU A 297 9.23 -15.82 -19.39
C GLU A 297 9.02 -14.54 -18.58
N LEU A 298 8.98 -14.68 -17.26
CA LEU A 298 8.73 -13.61 -16.30
C LEU A 298 9.97 -13.46 -15.43
N ILE A 299 10.54 -12.25 -15.42
CA ILE A 299 11.59 -11.92 -14.47
C ILE A 299 10.92 -11.46 -13.17
N CYS A 300 11.10 -12.22 -12.08
CA CYS A 300 10.50 -11.94 -10.79
C CYS A 300 11.56 -11.79 -9.70
N ILE A 301 11.55 -10.66 -8.99
CA ILE A 301 12.38 -10.42 -7.82
C ILE A 301 11.50 -10.43 -6.57
N ARG A 302 11.93 -11.20 -5.54
CA ARG A 302 11.34 -11.22 -4.22
C ARG A 302 12.03 -10.22 -3.30
N THR A 303 11.25 -9.29 -2.73
CA THR A 303 11.76 -8.20 -1.90
C THR A 303 11.40 -8.38 -0.43
N ARG A 304 11.99 -7.57 0.44
CA ARG A 304 11.45 -7.32 1.78
C ARG A 304 10.04 -6.74 1.67
N ILE A 305 9.27 -6.86 2.77
CA ILE A 305 7.91 -6.29 2.86
C ILE A 305 8.01 -4.78 3.05
N GLY A 306 7.33 -4.06 2.15
CA GLY A 306 7.23 -2.60 2.16
C GLY A 306 7.47 -1.98 0.79
N SER A 307 6.64 -0.99 0.44
CA SER A 307 6.71 -0.30 -0.85
C SER A 307 8.10 0.24 -1.20
N PRO A 308 8.92 0.82 -0.30
CA PRO A 308 10.26 1.29 -0.68
C PRO A 308 11.16 0.20 -1.24
N TYR A 309 11.04 -1.04 -0.74
CA TYR A 309 11.83 -2.17 -1.25
C TYR A 309 11.32 -2.68 -2.60
N VAL A 310 10.00 -2.66 -2.79
CA VAL A 310 9.38 -3.02 -4.08
C VAL A 310 9.75 -1.99 -5.14
N ILE A 311 9.67 -0.71 -4.81
CA ILE A 311 10.02 0.40 -5.71
C ILE A 311 11.50 0.32 -6.12
N ALA A 312 12.40 0.12 -5.16
CA ALA A 312 13.83 -0.04 -5.45
C ALA A 312 14.10 -1.23 -6.39
N ALA A 313 13.42 -2.36 -6.15
CA ALA A 313 13.55 -3.53 -7.04
C ALA A 313 12.97 -3.28 -8.43
N MET A 314 11.86 -2.52 -8.57
CA MET A 314 11.34 -2.11 -9.87
C MET A 314 12.35 -1.22 -10.63
N GLN A 315 13.01 -0.29 -9.91
CA GLN A 315 14.06 0.56 -10.49
C GLN A 315 15.28 -0.26 -10.94
N ASP A 316 15.64 -1.32 -10.21
CA ASP A 316 16.72 -2.22 -10.62
C ASP A 316 16.31 -3.07 -11.83
N LEU A 317 15.09 -3.58 -11.86
CA LEU A 317 14.52 -4.30 -13.00
C LEU A 317 14.48 -3.44 -14.29
N ALA A 318 14.32 -2.12 -14.16
CA ALA A 318 14.34 -1.20 -15.30
C ALA A 318 15.72 -1.11 -15.98
N LYS A 319 16.78 -1.54 -15.31
CA LYS A 319 18.17 -1.58 -15.83
C LYS A 319 18.51 -2.92 -16.50
N GLU A 320 17.70 -3.96 -16.26
CA GLU A 320 17.92 -5.31 -16.80
C GLU A 320 17.53 -5.36 -18.27
N PRO A 321 18.41 -5.84 -19.18
CA PRO A 321 18.07 -6.03 -20.58
C PRO A 321 17.06 -7.18 -20.73
N LEU A 322 16.09 -7.03 -21.63
CA LEU A 322 15.18 -8.13 -22.00
C LEU A 322 15.98 -9.31 -22.56
N ALA A 323 15.81 -10.49 -21.97
CA ALA A 323 16.55 -11.72 -22.32
C ALA A 323 16.37 -12.14 -23.80
N SER A 324 15.30 -11.69 -24.47
CA SER A 324 14.95 -12.09 -25.84
C SER A 324 15.49 -11.20 -26.96
N GLY A 325 16.28 -10.16 -26.65
CA GLY A 325 16.74 -9.20 -27.66
C GLY A 325 15.61 -8.42 -28.38
N ASN A 326 14.38 -8.54 -27.86
CA ASN A 326 13.22 -7.82 -28.39
C ASN A 326 13.24 -6.37 -27.91
N GLU A 327 13.10 -5.42 -28.83
CA GLU A 327 13.03 -3.98 -28.57
C GLU A 327 11.75 -3.53 -27.82
N LEU A 328 10.89 -4.47 -27.41
CA LEU A 328 9.70 -4.14 -26.63
C LEU A 328 10.09 -3.66 -25.24
N ALA A 329 9.69 -2.45 -24.89
CA ALA A 329 9.93 -1.87 -23.58
C ALA A 329 9.47 -2.80 -22.44
N ALA A 330 10.29 -2.94 -21.40
CA ALA A 330 9.96 -3.76 -20.23
C ALA A 330 8.69 -3.23 -19.57
N LYS A 331 7.69 -4.13 -19.36
CA LYS A 331 6.49 -3.84 -18.60
C LYS A 331 6.73 -4.23 -17.13
N ILE A 332 7.09 -3.22 -16.34
CA ILE A 332 7.54 -3.40 -14.96
C ILE A 332 6.41 -3.08 -14.00
N VAL A 333 6.12 -3.99 -13.08
CA VAL A 333 5.13 -3.80 -12.04
C VAL A 333 5.64 -4.32 -10.69
N GLY A 334 5.01 -3.87 -9.61
CA GLY A 334 5.26 -4.38 -8.27
C GLY A 334 3.98 -4.60 -7.48
N TYR A 335 3.97 -5.52 -6.50
CA TYR A 335 2.83 -5.69 -5.63
C TYR A 335 3.19 -6.31 -4.28
N GLU A 336 2.30 -6.11 -3.32
CA GLU A 336 2.41 -6.64 -1.96
C GLU A 336 1.22 -7.55 -1.60
N ALA A 337 1.36 -8.35 -0.55
CA ALA A 337 0.30 -9.25 -0.07
C ALA A 337 -0.97 -8.51 0.40
N ASN A 338 -0.85 -7.23 0.75
CA ASN A 338 -1.98 -6.37 1.10
C ASN A 338 -2.78 -5.87 -0.12
N GLY A 339 -2.37 -6.24 -1.34
CA GLY A 339 -3.02 -5.89 -2.60
C GLY A 339 -2.54 -4.58 -3.23
N GLY A 340 -1.75 -3.78 -2.53
CA GLY A 340 -1.17 -2.56 -3.09
C GLY A 340 -0.34 -2.88 -4.33
N PHE A 341 -0.73 -2.32 -5.47
CA PHE A 341 -0.14 -2.58 -6.77
C PHE A 341 0.57 -1.33 -7.28
N MET A 342 1.72 -1.49 -7.90
CA MET A 342 2.59 -0.40 -8.35
C MET A 342 2.94 -0.60 -9.82
N VAL A 343 2.95 0.49 -10.59
CA VAL A 343 3.33 0.51 -12.01
C VAL A 343 4.70 1.17 -12.13
N GLY A 344 5.70 0.39 -12.53
CA GLY A 344 7.10 0.82 -12.58
C GLY A 344 7.58 1.31 -13.95
N SER A 345 6.77 1.14 -14.99
CA SER A 345 7.04 1.66 -16.34
C SER A 345 5.72 2.04 -17.01
N ASP A 346 5.78 2.84 -18.05
CA ASP A 346 4.61 3.08 -18.89
C ASP A 346 4.18 1.78 -19.60
N ILE A 347 2.87 1.49 -19.59
CA ILE A 347 2.31 0.28 -20.17
C ILE A 347 1.17 0.64 -21.12
N GLU A 348 1.25 0.17 -22.37
CA GLU A 348 0.11 0.30 -23.28
C GLU A 348 -1.04 -0.62 -22.83
N LEU A 349 -2.23 -0.03 -22.66
CA LEU A 349 -3.46 -0.70 -22.26
C LEU A 349 -4.64 -0.13 -23.06
N ASN A 350 -5.33 -0.98 -23.81
CA ASN A 350 -6.50 -0.59 -24.62
C ASN A 350 -6.22 0.58 -25.59
N GLY A 351 -5.01 0.65 -26.17
CA GLY A 351 -4.60 1.72 -27.09
C GLY A 351 -4.30 3.06 -26.42
N LYS A 352 -4.19 3.08 -25.10
CA LYS A 352 -3.81 4.23 -24.26
C LYS A 352 -2.59 3.88 -23.42
N ILE A 353 -1.97 4.88 -22.83
CA ILE A 353 -0.81 4.68 -21.95
C ILE A 353 -1.26 4.73 -20.48
N LEU A 354 -1.08 3.62 -19.79
CA LEU A 354 -1.07 3.58 -18.34
C LEU A 354 0.30 4.09 -17.88
N HIS A 355 0.37 5.36 -17.48
CA HIS A 355 1.62 5.96 -17.01
C HIS A 355 2.14 5.31 -15.75
N LEU A 356 3.44 5.30 -15.56
CA LEU A 356 4.08 4.81 -14.35
C LEU A 356 3.52 5.50 -13.10
N LEU A 357 3.40 4.75 -12.02
CA LEU A 357 3.02 5.24 -10.70
C LEU A 357 3.68 4.33 -9.65
N PRO A 358 4.93 4.66 -9.23
CA PRO A 358 5.69 3.84 -8.27
C PRO A 358 5.25 4.13 -6.83
N THR A 359 3.96 3.94 -6.57
CA THR A 359 3.35 3.90 -5.24
C THR A 359 2.18 2.92 -5.27
N ARG A 360 1.77 2.43 -4.10
CA ARG A 360 0.61 1.54 -4.01
C ARG A 360 -0.64 2.23 -4.53
N ASP A 361 -1.40 1.51 -5.32
CA ASP A 361 -2.63 1.93 -5.94
C ASP A 361 -3.73 0.89 -5.71
N ALA A 362 -4.88 1.31 -5.21
CA ALA A 362 -6.02 0.44 -4.96
C ALA A 362 -7.00 0.39 -6.15
N ILE A 363 -7.10 1.48 -6.91
CA ILE A 363 -8.12 1.62 -7.95
C ILE A 363 -7.81 0.72 -9.14
N LEU A 364 -6.55 0.67 -9.58
CA LEU A 364 -6.12 -0.15 -10.72
C LEU A 364 -6.45 -1.64 -10.55
N PRO A 365 -6.08 -2.31 -9.42
CA PRO A 365 -6.46 -3.71 -9.20
C PRO A 365 -7.97 -3.95 -9.20
N ILE A 366 -8.74 -3.06 -8.58
CA ILE A 366 -10.21 -3.16 -8.55
C ILE A 366 -10.77 -3.14 -9.98
N LEU A 367 -10.37 -2.15 -10.78
CA LEU A 367 -10.84 -2.01 -12.15
C LEU A 367 -10.39 -3.16 -13.05
N ILE A 368 -9.16 -3.66 -12.88
CA ILE A 368 -8.66 -4.83 -13.62
C ILE A 368 -9.50 -6.07 -13.33
N VAL A 369 -9.80 -6.37 -12.06
CA VAL A 369 -10.61 -7.55 -11.70
C VAL A 369 -12.02 -7.45 -12.29
N LEU A 370 -12.66 -6.29 -12.18
CA LEU A 370 -13.99 -6.05 -12.74
C LEU A 370 -13.98 -6.12 -14.28
N SER A 371 -12.93 -5.58 -14.92
CA SER A 371 -12.74 -5.67 -16.37
C SER A 371 -12.53 -7.10 -16.85
N LEU A 372 -11.73 -7.90 -16.13
CA LEU A 372 -11.53 -9.33 -16.42
C LEU A 372 -12.83 -10.11 -16.33
N ALA A 373 -13.63 -9.88 -15.29
CA ALA A 373 -14.94 -10.52 -15.13
C ALA A 373 -15.88 -10.16 -16.29
N HIS A 374 -15.88 -8.88 -16.70
CA HIS A 374 -16.66 -8.41 -17.85
C HIS A 374 -16.19 -9.05 -19.16
N GLN A 375 -14.90 -8.96 -19.50
CA GLN A 375 -14.34 -9.51 -20.74
C GLN A 375 -14.54 -11.01 -20.87
N SER A 376 -14.41 -11.75 -19.77
CA SER A 376 -14.60 -13.19 -19.73
C SER A 376 -16.07 -13.61 -19.61
N THR A 377 -16.97 -12.67 -19.37
CA THR A 377 -18.41 -12.91 -19.14
C THR A 377 -18.67 -13.92 -18.01
N VAL A 378 -17.87 -13.83 -16.93
CA VAL A 378 -17.98 -14.71 -15.76
C VAL A 378 -18.06 -13.89 -14.48
N PRO A 379 -18.64 -14.42 -13.38
CA PRO A 379 -18.57 -13.77 -12.08
C PRO A 379 -17.13 -13.75 -11.55
N VAL A 380 -16.85 -12.84 -10.60
CA VAL A 380 -15.52 -12.62 -10.03
C VAL A 380 -14.94 -13.92 -9.44
N SER A 381 -15.76 -14.74 -8.76
CA SER A 381 -15.34 -16.03 -8.19
C SER A 381 -14.74 -17.00 -9.21
N GLN A 382 -15.17 -16.91 -10.48
CA GLN A 382 -14.68 -17.80 -11.54
C GLN A 382 -13.27 -17.42 -12.02
N LEU A 383 -12.86 -16.16 -11.89
CA LEU A 383 -11.51 -15.70 -12.24
C LEU A 383 -10.45 -16.46 -11.45
N LEU A 384 -10.73 -16.75 -10.17
CA LEU A 384 -9.80 -17.44 -9.29
C LEU A 384 -9.64 -18.93 -9.66
N LYS A 385 -10.67 -19.56 -10.24
CA LYS A 385 -10.61 -20.97 -10.67
C LYS A 385 -9.64 -21.20 -11.83
N ALA A 386 -9.36 -20.15 -12.61
CA ALA A 386 -8.38 -20.21 -13.70
C ALA A 386 -6.93 -20.12 -13.23
N LEU A 387 -6.71 -19.75 -11.96
CA LEU A 387 -5.39 -19.64 -11.35
C LEU A 387 -4.96 -21.00 -10.77
N PRO A 388 -3.62 -21.27 -10.67
CA PRO A 388 -3.13 -22.47 -10.02
C PRO A 388 -3.61 -22.56 -8.56
N SER A 389 -3.96 -23.76 -8.11
CA SER A 389 -4.38 -23.98 -6.72
C SER A 389 -3.23 -23.75 -5.77
N ARG A 390 -3.22 -22.59 -5.11
CA ARG A 390 -2.29 -22.20 -4.03
C ARG A 390 -3.12 -21.58 -2.91
N PHE A 391 -2.98 -22.12 -1.73
CA PHE A 391 -3.67 -21.63 -0.54
C PHE A 391 -2.71 -20.85 0.34
N THR A 392 -3.14 -19.71 0.82
CA THR A 392 -2.36 -18.88 1.74
C THR A 392 -3.22 -18.52 2.93
N ALA A 393 -2.64 -18.61 4.12
CA ALA A 393 -3.21 -18.07 5.34
C ALA A 393 -2.23 -17.06 5.95
N SER A 394 -2.74 -16.08 6.65
CA SER A 394 -1.94 -15.14 7.42
C SER A 394 -2.55 -14.93 8.79
N THR A 395 -1.69 -14.85 9.79
CA THR A 395 -2.08 -14.57 11.16
C THR A 395 -1.05 -13.70 11.87
N CYS A 396 -1.42 -13.10 12.99
CA CYS A 396 -0.48 -12.40 13.85
C CYS A 396 -0.66 -12.81 15.31
N ILE A 397 0.46 -12.98 16.01
CA ILE A 397 0.49 -13.15 17.45
C ILE A 397 0.81 -11.78 18.04
N LYS A 398 -0.15 -11.23 18.80
CA LYS A 398 -0.03 -9.90 19.42
C LYS A 398 0.80 -9.95 20.70
N VAL A 399 1.37 -8.79 21.07
CA VAL A 399 2.14 -8.60 22.31
C VAL A 399 3.35 -9.52 22.40
N VAL A 400 4.05 -9.73 21.28
CA VAL A 400 5.32 -10.47 21.24
C VAL A 400 6.48 -9.48 21.25
N LEU A 401 7.28 -9.53 22.29
CA LEU A 401 8.49 -8.69 22.38
C LEU A 401 9.49 -9.04 21.28
N LYS A 402 10.21 -8.03 20.79
CA LYS A 402 11.18 -8.19 19.71
C LYS A 402 12.25 -9.24 20.01
N ASP A 403 12.72 -9.30 21.26
CA ASP A 403 13.74 -10.28 21.68
C ASP A 403 13.20 -11.71 21.60
N VAL A 404 11.94 -11.94 22.00
CA VAL A 404 11.28 -13.25 21.88
C VAL A 404 11.13 -13.64 20.42
N SER A 405 10.70 -12.71 19.56
CA SER A 405 10.61 -12.95 18.11
C SER A 405 11.97 -13.32 17.52
N THR A 406 13.03 -12.62 17.93
CA THR A 406 14.40 -12.89 17.49
C THR A 406 14.89 -14.26 17.96
N GLN A 407 14.60 -14.66 19.19
CA GLN A 407 14.95 -15.99 19.71
C GLN A 407 14.23 -17.11 18.93
N ILE A 408 12.95 -16.95 18.62
CA ILE A 408 12.18 -17.92 17.80
C ILE A 408 12.82 -18.06 16.41
N ILE A 409 13.10 -16.95 15.74
CA ILE A 409 13.71 -16.93 14.41
C ILE A 409 15.08 -17.62 14.44
N ASN A 410 15.96 -17.24 15.38
CA ASN A 410 17.30 -17.82 15.49
C ASN A 410 17.23 -19.33 15.79
N SER A 411 16.32 -19.78 16.66
CA SER A 411 16.17 -21.20 16.94
C SER A 411 15.75 -22.01 15.72
N LEU A 412 14.82 -21.49 14.92
CA LEU A 412 14.37 -22.13 13.69
C LEU A 412 15.39 -22.00 12.54
N GLU A 413 16.32 -21.04 12.60
CA GLU A 413 17.37 -20.89 11.61
C GLU A 413 18.51 -21.89 11.80
N PHE A 414 18.96 -22.08 13.05
CA PHE A 414 20.24 -22.77 13.33
C PHE A 414 20.07 -24.13 14.00
N ASP A 415 18.93 -24.42 14.63
CA ASP A 415 18.73 -25.64 15.39
C ASP A 415 17.83 -26.64 14.63
N LYS A 416 18.45 -27.69 14.10
CA LYS A 416 17.75 -28.74 13.33
C LYS A 416 16.70 -29.48 14.18
N VAL A 417 16.98 -29.70 15.46
CA VAL A 417 16.04 -30.36 16.36
C VAL A 417 14.78 -29.49 16.53
N LYS A 418 14.96 -28.18 16.72
CA LYS A 418 13.85 -27.22 16.80
C LYS A 418 13.06 -27.12 15.49
N GLN A 419 13.71 -27.21 14.34
CA GLN A 419 13.05 -27.25 13.05
C GLN A 419 12.15 -28.49 12.93
N ASP A 420 12.65 -29.66 13.30
CA ASP A 420 11.90 -30.92 13.21
C ASP A 420 10.74 -30.95 14.24
N GLU A 421 10.96 -30.44 15.46
CA GLU A 421 9.89 -30.24 16.46
C GLU A 421 8.80 -29.29 15.95
N PHE A 422 9.20 -28.16 15.35
CA PHE A 422 8.28 -27.17 14.79
C PHE A 422 7.44 -27.76 13.66
N LEU A 423 8.07 -28.43 12.67
CA LEU A 423 7.35 -29.07 11.59
C LEU A 423 6.37 -30.13 12.10
N PHE A 424 6.79 -30.94 13.06
CA PHE A 424 5.92 -31.94 13.67
C PHE A 424 4.75 -31.30 14.40
N ALA A 425 4.97 -30.20 15.13
CA ALA A 425 3.90 -29.48 15.82
C ALA A 425 2.87 -28.88 14.86
N VAL A 426 3.31 -28.40 13.69
CA VAL A 426 2.42 -27.77 12.70
C VAL A 426 1.68 -28.81 11.85
N TYR A 427 2.35 -29.84 11.39
CA TYR A 427 1.82 -30.77 10.39
C TYR A 427 1.49 -32.17 10.92
N GLY A 428 1.99 -32.54 12.11
CA GLY A 428 1.85 -33.89 12.65
C GLY A 428 2.69 -34.94 11.91
N ASP A 429 3.60 -34.55 11.00
CA ASP A 429 4.38 -35.42 10.15
C ASP A 429 5.89 -35.20 10.37
N ARG A 430 6.58 -36.26 10.80
CA ARG A 430 8.05 -36.25 11.03
C ARG A 430 8.89 -36.45 9.77
N SER A 431 8.25 -36.78 8.63
CA SER A 431 8.95 -36.98 7.35
C SER A 431 9.26 -35.67 6.64
N LEU A 432 8.59 -34.57 7.03
CA LEU A 432 8.76 -33.25 6.43
C LEU A 432 10.13 -32.65 6.74
N LYS A 433 10.69 -31.95 5.77
CA LYS A 433 12.01 -31.30 5.88
C LYS A 433 11.95 -29.87 5.35
N ILE A 434 12.76 -29.01 5.97
CA ILE A 434 13.03 -27.68 5.45
C ILE A 434 14.15 -27.82 4.40
N ASP A 435 13.82 -27.47 3.16
CA ASP A 435 14.75 -27.53 2.03
C ASP A 435 15.52 -26.23 1.85
N VAL A 436 14.83 -25.09 2.03
CA VAL A 436 15.42 -23.76 1.85
C VAL A 436 14.99 -22.85 2.98
N ILE A 437 15.95 -22.10 3.50
CA ILE A 437 15.76 -21.01 4.47
C ILE A 437 16.11 -19.70 3.77
N ASN A 438 15.13 -18.80 3.68
CA ASN A 438 15.32 -17.46 3.12
C ASN A 438 15.16 -16.40 4.21
N LYS A 439 16.15 -15.51 4.33
CA LYS A 439 16.28 -14.49 5.37
C LYS A 439 16.09 -13.06 4.84
N THR A 440 15.51 -12.90 3.68
CA THR A 440 15.31 -11.57 3.08
C THR A 440 14.52 -10.65 4.01
N ASP A 441 13.48 -11.19 4.70
CA ASP A 441 12.71 -10.43 5.71
C ASP A 441 12.12 -11.39 6.74
N GLY A 442 12.75 -11.51 7.90
CA GLY A 442 12.45 -12.56 8.87
C GLY A 442 12.95 -13.92 8.43
N LEU A 443 12.15 -14.96 8.58
CA LEU A 443 12.50 -16.34 8.25
C LEU A 443 11.42 -16.99 7.39
N ARG A 444 11.73 -17.27 6.12
CA ARG A 444 10.86 -18.06 5.24
C ARG A 444 11.45 -19.44 5.03
N LEU A 445 10.72 -20.43 5.48
CA LEU A 445 11.05 -21.85 5.40
C LEU A 445 10.31 -22.48 4.23
N THR A 446 11.02 -23.07 3.27
CA THR A 446 10.42 -23.88 2.20
C THR A 446 10.43 -25.34 2.62
N ILE A 447 9.29 -26.02 2.51
CA ILE A 447 9.05 -27.38 3.00
C ILE A 447 8.75 -28.28 1.82
N ASN A 448 9.54 -29.33 1.64
CA ASN A 448 9.42 -30.33 0.55
C ASN A 448 9.29 -29.67 -0.85
N ASN A 449 10.00 -28.57 -1.07
CA ASN A 449 10.00 -27.76 -2.31
C ASN A 449 8.61 -27.32 -2.80
N LYS A 450 7.59 -27.27 -1.92
CA LYS A 450 6.20 -26.99 -2.30
C LYS A 450 5.52 -25.92 -1.44
N GLU A 451 5.67 -26.04 -0.13
CA GLU A 451 4.99 -25.20 0.83
C GLU A 451 5.96 -24.28 1.52
N PHE A 452 5.50 -23.19 2.09
CA PHE A 452 6.35 -22.35 2.91
C PHE A 452 5.61 -21.76 4.09
N ILE A 453 6.38 -21.61 5.17
CA ILE A 453 6.00 -20.83 6.33
C ILE A 453 6.94 -19.65 6.40
N HIS A 454 6.37 -18.45 6.50
CA HIS A 454 7.14 -17.23 6.68
C HIS A 454 6.82 -16.59 8.03
N ILE A 455 7.82 -16.38 8.85
CA ILE A 455 7.71 -15.83 10.21
C ILE A 455 8.54 -14.55 10.27
N ARG A 456 7.92 -13.44 10.68
CA ARG A 456 8.63 -12.17 10.83
C ARG A 456 8.11 -11.32 11.99
N PRO A 457 8.97 -10.57 12.69
CA PRO A 457 8.54 -9.52 13.60
C PRO A 457 7.86 -8.38 12.81
N SER A 458 6.80 -7.80 13.34
CA SER A 458 6.21 -6.60 12.76
C SER A 458 7.15 -5.41 12.95
N GLY A 459 7.31 -4.58 11.88
CA GLY A 459 8.03 -3.31 11.98
C GLY A 459 7.23 -2.17 12.63
N ASN A 460 5.91 -2.36 12.81
CA ASN A 460 4.98 -1.30 13.22
C ASN A 460 4.34 -1.51 14.59
N ALA A 461 4.44 -2.72 15.15
CA ALA A 461 3.82 -3.10 16.42
C ALA A 461 4.56 -4.28 17.05
N PRO A 462 4.44 -4.53 18.37
CA PRO A 462 5.02 -5.70 19.04
C PRO A 462 4.22 -6.97 18.68
N GLU A 463 4.38 -7.42 17.45
CA GLU A 463 3.64 -8.57 16.87
C GLU A 463 4.60 -9.49 16.11
N LEU A 464 4.32 -10.79 16.14
CA LEU A 464 4.94 -11.78 15.27
C LEU A 464 3.93 -12.20 14.20
N ARG A 465 4.25 -11.95 12.96
CA ARG A 465 3.40 -12.30 11.81
C ARG A 465 3.83 -13.63 11.21
N VAL A 466 2.85 -14.45 10.84
CA VAL A 466 3.04 -15.76 10.21
C VAL A 466 2.19 -15.83 8.96
N TYR A 467 2.81 -16.30 7.87
CA TYR A 467 2.18 -16.45 6.57
C TYR A 467 2.38 -17.88 6.06
#